data_2449ed58a60e8c1ccada76242da7c7f8
#
_entry.id   2449ed58a60e8c1ccada76242da7c7f8
#
_cell.length_a   1.000
_cell.length_b   1.000
_cell.length_c   1.000
_cell.angle_alpha   90.00
_cell.angle_beta   90.00
_cell.angle_gamma   90.00
#
_symmetry.space_group_name_H-M   'P 1'
#
loop_
_entity.id
_entity.type
_entity.pdbx_description
1 polymer ?
#
loop_
_entity_poly.entity_id
_entity_poly.type
_entity_poly.pdbx_seq_one_letter_code
_entity_poly.pdbx_strand_id
1 'polypeptide(L)'
;MFDPANPTLNDDMSGGPEACVVYASCVALQNSAALVIGPSGSGKSALALQLMAHGAALISDDRTFVRRREGGLIATAPPSINGLIEARGVGILAADTCEAAFVRLVVDLEHEEQERLPQVRSYNLLGETLPLLHNVKAAHFAAAILQYLKGGRSA
;
A
#
# COMPACT_ATOMS: atom_id res chain seq x y z
N MET A 1 -2.62 -23.15 4.84
CA MET A 1 -3.28 -22.04 4.13
C MET A 1 -3.05 -20.74 4.86
N PHE A 2 -2.86 -19.66 4.14
CA PHE A 2 -2.67 -18.34 4.74
C PHE A 2 -3.97 -17.88 5.41
N ASP A 3 -3.89 -17.50 6.69
CA ASP A 3 -5.00 -16.93 7.43
C ASP A 3 -4.76 -15.43 7.60
N PRO A 4 -5.48 -14.58 6.87
CA PRO A 4 -5.26 -13.14 6.98
C PRO A 4 -5.63 -12.56 8.34
N ALA A 5 -6.45 -13.26 9.13
CA ALA A 5 -6.78 -12.80 10.48
C ALA A 5 -5.62 -13.01 11.45
N ASN A 6 -4.69 -13.90 11.12
CA ASN A 6 -3.55 -14.19 11.97
C ASN A 6 -2.34 -14.60 11.13
N PRO A 7 -1.67 -13.62 10.54
CA PRO A 7 -0.55 -13.91 9.64
C PRO A 7 0.63 -14.57 10.34
N THR A 8 0.71 -14.47 11.66
CA THR A 8 1.81 -15.09 12.41
C THR A 8 1.64 -16.58 12.60
N LEU A 9 0.45 -17.13 12.32
CA LEU A 9 0.19 -18.55 12.41
C LEU A 9 0.34 -19.28 11.09
N ASN A 10 0.99 -18.65 10.13
CA ASN A 10 1.23 -19.30 8.86
C ASN A 10 2.25 -20.40 9.02
N ASP A 11 1.98 -21.49 8.37
CA ASP A 11 2.78 -22.70 8.47
C ASP A 11 4.16 -22.55 7.90
N ASP A 12 4.38 -21.53 7.09
CA ASP A 12 5.63 -21.34 6.38
C ASP A 12 6.55 -20.32 7.04
N MET A 13 6.33 -20.04 8.30
CA MET A 13 7.20 -19.13 9.04
C MET A 13 8.55 -19.73 9.39
N SER A 14 8.71 -21.04 9.21
CA SER A 14 9.93 -21.75 9.61
C SER A 14 11.18 -21.32 8.83
N GLY A 15 11.05 -20.82 7.63
CA GLY A 15 12.15 -20.38 6.80
C GLY A 15 12.49 -18.90 6.94
N GLY A 16 11.96 -18.24 7.96
CA GLY A 16 12.07 -16.80 8.12
C GLY A 16 10.74 -16.13 7.81
N PRO A 17 10.65 -14.80 7.89
CA PRO A 17 9.38 -14.13 7.69
C PRO A 17 8.90 -14.24 6.25
N GLU A 18 7.79 -14.94 6.07
CA GLU A 18 7.08 -15.08 4.81
C GLU A 18 5.87 -14.16 4.75
N ALA A 19 5.46 -13.63 5.89
CA ALA A 19 4.32 -12.75 6.03
C ALA A 19 4.54 -11.77 7.15
N CYS A 20 3.94 -10.58 7.03
CA CYS A 20 4.00 -9.57 8.08
C CYS A 20 2.80 -8.65 8.00
N VAL A 21 2.59 -7.89 9.08
CA VAL A 21 1.65 -6.77 9.09
C VAL A 21 2.44 -5.50 8.86
N VAL A 22 2.02 -4.71 7.88
CA VAL A 22 2.61 -3.39 7.63
C VAL A 22 1.60 -2.34 8.05
N TYR A 23 2.05 -1.33 8.80
CA TYR A 23 1.19 -0.21 9.18
C TYR A 23 1.11 0.74 7.98
N ALA A 24 0.23 0.41 7.09
CA ALA A 24 0.08 1.07 5.81
C ALA A 24 -1.38 1.04 5.37
N SER A 25 -1.79 2.06 4.65
CA SER A 25 -3.00 1.99 3.83
C SER A 25 -2.59 1.47 2.46
N CYS A 26 -3.42 0.67 1.84
CA CYS A 26 -3.09 0.01 0.58
C CYS A 26 -4.26 0.09 -0.38
N VAL A 27 -3.97 0.51 -1.59
CA VAL A 27 -4.94 0.53 -2.69
C VAL A 27 -4.36 -0.19 -3.88
N ALA A 28 -5.22 -0.64 -4.78
CA ALA A 28 -4.79 -1.31 -5.99
C ALA A 28 -5.47 -0.74 -7.21
N LEU A 29 -4.71 -0.70 -8.29
CA LEU A 29 -5.23 -0.45 -9.63
C LEU A 29 -4.95 -1.71 -10.43
N GLN A 30 -6.01 -2.41 -10.86
CA GLN A 30 -5.89 -3.73 -11.45
C GLN A 30 -5.16 -4.66 -10.46
N ASN A 31 -4.08 -5.32 -10.85
CA ASN A 31 -3.35 -6.25 -9.99
C ASN A 31 -2.09 -5.61 -9.37
N SER A 32 -2.01 -4.29 -9.34
CA SER A 32 -0.85 -3.56 -8.84
C SER A 32 -1.23 -2.72 -7.64
N ALA A 33 -0.61 -2.99 -6.50
CA ALA A 33 -0.91 -2.31 -5.25
C ALA A 33 0.17 -1.30 -4.88
N ALA A 34 -0.26 -0.22 -4.25
CA ALA A 34 0.62 0.75 -3.61
C ALA A 34 0.39 0.70 -2.10
N LEU A 35 1.48 0.52 -1.36
CA LEU A 35 1.49 0.62 0.10
C LEU A 35 1.83 2.05 0.48
N VAL A 36 0.96 2.69 1.24
CA VAL A 36 1.19 4.05 1.74
C VAL A 36 1.58 3.94 3.20
N ILE A 37 2.85 4.23 3.49
CA ILE A 37 3.42 4.13 4.83
C ILE A 37 3.66 5.52 5.41
N GLY A 38 3.81 5.57 6.72
CA GLY A 38 4.08 6.80 7.46
C GLY A 38 3.52 6.70 8.86
N PRO A 39 3.93 7.61 9.76
CA PRO A 39 3.41 7.60 11.12
C PRO A 39 1.93 7.92 11.16
N SER A 40 1.30 7.63 12.30
CA SER A 40 -0.09 7.98 12.54
C SER A 40 -0.28 9.49 12.33
N GLY A 41 -1.32 9.86 11.60
CA GLY A 41 -1.58 11.27 11.30
C GLY A 41 -0.82 11.83 10.10
N SER A 42 -0.05 11.00 9.40
CA SER A 42 0.71 11.46 8.22
C SER A 42 -0.13 11.64 6.95
N GLY A 43 -1.39 11.17 6.97
CA GLY A 43 -2.27 11.31 5.81
C GLY A 43 -2.42 10.05 4.96
N LYS A 44 -2.11 8.87 5.52
CA LYS A 44 -2.21 7.61 4.78
C LYS A 44 -3.62 7.37 4.24
N SER A 45 -4.63 7.45 5.10
CA SER A 45 -6.02 7.23 4.70
C SER A 45 -6.51 8.32 3.76
N ALA A 46 -6.08 9.56 3.96
CA ALA A 46 -6.46 10.67 3.07
C ALA A 46 -5.93 10.45 1.66
N LEU A 47 -4.68 10.00 1.53
CA LEU A 47 -4.11 9.69 0.22
C LEU A 47 -4.82 8.49 -0.41
N ALA A 48 -5.12 7.46 0.38
CA ALA A 48 -5.87 6.30 -0.12
C ALA A 48 -7.23 6.73 -0.68
N LEU A 49 -7.96 7.61 0.02
CA LEU A 49 -9.22 8.16 -0.47
C LEU A 49 -9.05 8.89 -1.80
N GLN A 50 -7.99 9.68 -1.95
CA GLN A 50 -7.72 10.38 -3.20
C GLN A 50 -7.44 9.40 -4.34
N LEU A 51 -6.66 8.35 -4.06
CA LEU A 51 -6.38 7.31 -5.04
C LEU A 51 -7.65 6.58 -5.45
N MET A 52 -8.54 6.30 -4.49
CA MET A 52 -9.85 5.70 -4.78
C MET A 52 -10.72 6.61 -5.63
N ALA A 53 -10.68 7.91 -5.39
CA ALA A 53 -11.42 8.88 -6.21
C ALA A 53 -10.95 8.89 -7.66
N HIS A 54 -9.71 8.50 -7.90
CA HIS A 54 -9.15 8.40 -9.25
C HIS A 54 -9.23 6.99 -9.84
N GLY A 55 -9.94 6.07 -9.20
CA GLY A 55 -10.24 4.77 -9.78
C GLY A 55 -9.58 3.56 -9.13
N ALA A 56 -8.79 3.75 -8.09
CA ALA A 56 -8.22 2.62 -7.35
C ALA A 56 -9.27 2.00 -6.42
N ALA A 57 -9.08 0.75 -6.06
CA ALA A 57 -9.90 0.06 -5.07
C ALA A 57 -9.11 -0.13 -3.78
N LEU A 58 -9.80 -0.12 -2.65
CA LEU A 58 -9.16 -0.29 -1.35
C LEU A 58 -8.77 -1.75 -1.14
N ILE A 59 -7.52 -1.99 -0.73
CA ILE A 59 -7.13 -3.27 -0.17
C ILE A 59 -7.31 -3.20 1.34
N SER A 60 -6.67 -2.24 2.00
CA SER A 60 -6.77 -2.12 3.46
C SER A 60 -6.44 -0.72 3.91
N ASP A 61 -6.99 -0.31 5.06
CA ASP A 61 -6.68 0.96 5.69
C ASP A 61 -5.87 0.73 6.96
N ASP A 62 -4.80 1.50 7.14
CA ASP A 62 -3.95 1.57 8.34
C ASP A 62 -3.15 0.30 8.65
N ARG A 63 -3.67 -0.88 8.40
CA ARG A 63 -2.95 -2.16 8.58
C ARG A 63 -3.18 -3.03 7.37
N THR A 64 -2.10 -3.49 6.77
CA THR A 64 -2.14 -4.32 5.57
C THR A 64 -1.35 -5.59 5.82
N PHE A 65 -1.93 -6.73 5.52
CA PHE A 65 -1.20 -7.99 5.53
C PHE A 65 -0.42 -8.12 4.23
N VAL A 66 0.86 -8.48 4.34
CA VAL A 66 1.71 -8.69 3.18
C VAL A 66 2.33 -10.07 3.30
N ARG A 67 2.25 -10.83 2.25
CA ARG A 67 2.76 -12.20 2.22
C ARG A 67 3.56 -12.44 0.95
N ARG A 68 4.68 -13.15 1.12
CA ARG A 68 5.49 -13.57 -0.03
C ARG A 68 4.78 -14.68 -0.80
N ARG A 69 4.77 -14.53 -2.11
CA ARG A 69 4.26 -15.53 -3.04
C ARG A 69 5.20 -15.62 -4.23
N GLU A 70 5.03 -16.65 -5.06
CA GLU A 70 5.70 -16.67 -6.33
C GLU A 70 5.28 -15.43 -7.13
N GLY A 71 6.27 -14.70 -7.64
CA GLY A 71 6.02 -13.47 -8.38
C GLY A 71 6.06 -12.19 -7.55
N GLY A 72 6.20 -12.28 -6.22
CA GLY A 72 6.39 -11.08 -5.39
C GLY A 72 5.61 -11.12 -4.09
N LEU A 73 5.22 -9.93 -3.62
CA LEU A 73 4.50 -9.77 -2.37
C LEU A 73 3.03 -9.47 -2.66
N ILE A 74 2.14 -10.17 -1.96
CA ILE A 74 0.69 -9.98 -2.07
C ILE A 74 0.20 -9.23 -0.85
N ALA A 75 -0.59 -8.18 -1.07
CA ALA A 75 -1.24 -7.40 -0.02
C ALA A 75 -2.70 -7.83 0.11
N THR A 76 -3.16 -7.97 1.35
CA THR A 76 -4.56 -8.28 1.69
C THR A 76 -4.95 -7.51 2.94
N ALA A 77 -6.25 -7.48 3.25
CA ALA A 77 -6.77 -6.80 4.43
C ALA A 77 -6.99 -7.77 5.58
N PRO A 78 -6.75 -7.35 6.83
CA PRO A 78 -7.32 -8.06 7.98
C PRO A 78 -8.85 -8.11 7.84
N PRO A 79 -9.49 -9.27 8.10
CA PRO A 79 -10.94 -9.38 7.89
C PRO A 79 -11.77 -8.38 8.69
N SER A 80 -11.32 -8.01 9.89
CA SER A 80 -12.06 -7.10 10.77
C SER A 80 -12.19 -5.67 10.21
N ILE A 81 -11.32 -5.27 9.30
CA ILE A 81 -11.33 -3.91 8.71
C ILE A 81 -11.53 -3.93 7.20
N ASN A 82 -11.80 -5.08 6.63
CA ASN A 82 -11.98 -5.21 5.18
C ASN A 82 -13.13 -4.32 4.70
N GLY A 83 -12.89 -3.51 3.69
CA GLY A 83 -13.89 -2.65 3.10
C GLY A 83 -14.18 -1.37 3.85
N LEU A 84 -13.40 -1.05 4.88
CA LEU A 84 -13.62 0.14 5.71
C LEU A 84 -12.43 1.07 5.61
N ILE A 85 -12.70 2.37 5.51
CA ILE A 85 -11.67 3.40 5.52
C ILE A 85 -12.10 4.57 6.40
N GLU A 86 -11.18 5.06 7.21
CA GLU A 86 -11.45 6.23 8.04
C GLU A 86 -11.26 7.51 7.22
N ALA A 87 -12.31 8.32 7.14
CA ALA A 87 -12.24 9.67 6.60
C ALA A 87 -12.35 10.64 7.76
N ARG A 88 -11.24 11.27 8.13
CA ARG A 88 -11.19 12.15 9.29
C ARG A 88 -12.20 13.29 9.14
N GLY A 89 -13.03 13.47 10.14
CA GLY A 89 -14.08 14.48 10.12
C GLY A 89 -15.38 14.03 9.47
N VAL A 90 -15.39 12.86 8.83
CA VAL A 90 -16.59 12.33 8.14
C VAL A 90 -17.06 11.04 8.80
N GLY A 91 -16.16 10.08 9.03
CA GLY A 91 -16.53 8.82 9.67
C GLY A 91 -15.78 7.64 9.08
N ILE A 92 -16.23 6.46 9.44
CA ILE A 92 -15.75 5.20 8.85
C ILE A 92 -16.64 4.89 7.66
N LEU A 93 -16.05 4.84 6.48
CA LEU A 93 -16.79 4.71 5.23
C LEU A 93 -16.62 3.32 4.64
N ALA A 94 -17.65 2.83 3.99
CA ALA A 94 -17.58 1.63 3.17
C ALA A 94 -16.93 1.97 1.83
N ALA A 95 -16.05 1.10 1.37
CA ALA A 95 -15.27 1.32 0.14
C ALA A 95 -15.37 0.10 -0.78
N ASP A 96 -15.26 0.34 -2.08
CA ASP A 96 -15.06 -0.74 -3.04
C ASP A 96 -13.70 -1.35 -2.81
N THR A 97 -13.64 -2.68 -2.78
CA THR A 97 -12.42 -3.40 -2.40
C THR A 97 -11.81 -4.17 -3.55
N CYS A 98 -10.49 -4.33 -3.44
CA CYS A 98 -9.73 -5.34 -4.15
C CYS A 98 -9.24 -6.33 -3.11
N GLU A 99 -9.51 -7.61 -3.30
CA GLU A 99 -9.19 -8.62 -2.28
C GLU A 99 -7.69 -8.78 -2.08
N ALA A 100 -6.94 -8.79 -3.17
CA ALA A 100 -5.50 -8.99 -3.15
C ALA A 100 -4.86 -8.43 -4.41
N ALA A 101 -3.63 -7.95 -4.28
CA ALA A 101 -2.84 -7.52 -5.43
C ALA A 101 -1.36 -7.57 -5.08
N PHE A 102 -0.52 -7.64 -6.12
CA PHE A 102 0.93 -7.57 -5.93
C PHE A 102 1.35 -6.16 -5.56
N VAL A 103 2.18 -6.05 -4.54
CA VAL A 103 2.76 -4.76 -4.15
C VAL A 103 3.79 -4.36 -5.20
N ARG A 104 3.56 -3.21 -5.85
CA ARG A 104 4.44 -2.70 -6.91
C ARG A 104 5.10 -1.38 -6.52
N LEU A 105 4.64 -0.73 -5.46
CA LEU A 105 5.11 0.60 -5.09
C LEU A 105 4.88 0.81 -3.61
N VAL A 106 5.84 1.49 -2.96
CA VAL A 106 5.70 1.99 -1.59
C VAL A 106 5.76 3.51 -1.65
N VAL A 107 4.83 4.17 -0.97
CA VAL A 107 4.80 5.63 -0.85
C VAL A 107 5.01 5.98 0.61
N ASP A 108 6.06 6.71 0.89
CA ASP A 108 6.44 7.10 2.26
C ASP A 108 6.03 8.55 2.49
N LEU A 109 5.03 8.75 3.35
CA LEU A 109 4.52 10.08 3.67
C LEU A 109 5.33 10.80 4.74
N GLU A 110 6.26 10.11 5.39
CA GLU A 110 7.10 10.73 6.41
C GLU A 110 8.16 11.65 5.81
N HIS A 111 8.66 11.31 4.62
CA HIS A 111 9.73 12.06 3.97
C HIS A 111 9.18 12.80 2.77
N GLU A 112 9.43 14.09 2.71
CA GLU A 112 8.99 14.93 1.59
C GLU A 112 10.04 14.93 0.49
N GLU A 113 9.59 14.78 -0.76
CA GLU A 113 10.48 14.81 -1.92
C GLU A 113 10.92 16.23 -2.21
N GLN A 114 12.23 16.43 -2.36
CA GLN A 114 12.82 17.74 -2.62
C GLN A 114 13.22 17.94 -4.07
N GLU A 115 13.34 16.86 -4.83
CA GLU A 115 13.84 16.90 -6.19
C GLU A 115 12.70 16.85 -7.20
N ARG A 116 12.84 17.61 -8.28
CA ARG A 116 11.84 17.59 -9.37
C ARG A 116 11.80 16.25 -10.08
N LEU A 117 12.97 15.66 -10.32
CA LEU A 117 13.12 14.33 -10.92
C LEU A 117 14.06 13.52 -10.01
N PRO A 118 13.51 12.91 -8.96
CA PRO A 118 14.36 12.28 -7.95
C PRO A 118 15.07 11.04 -8.47
N GLN A 119 16.15 10.69 -7.79
CA GLN A 119 16.79 9.40 -8.01
C GLN A 119 15.84 8.27 -7.67
N VAL A 120 16.08 7.10 -8.25
CA VAL A 120 15.30 5.90 -7.93
C VAL A 120 15.57 5.54 -6.47
N ARG A 121 14.49 5.40 -5.71
CA ARG A 121 14.54 5.00 -4.30
C ARG A 121 13.95 3.63 -4.15
N SER A 122 14.33 2.92 -3.11
CA SER A 122 13.85 1.57 -2.87
C SER A 122 13.49 1.35 -1.41
N TYR A 123 12.64 0.37 -1.18
CA TYR A 123 12.18 -0.06 0.14
C TYR A 123 12.25 -1.57 0.20
N ASN A 124 12.88 -2.12 1.24
CA ASN A 124 12.99 -3.57 1.41
C ASN A 124 11.88 -4.07 2.32
N LEU A 125 11.17 -5.06 1.86
CA LEU A 125 10.08 -5.70 2.61
C LEU A 125 10.14 -7.19 2.36
N LEU A 126 10.25 -7.98 3.42
CA LEU A 126 10.33 -9.44 3.34
C LEU A 126 11.38 -9.93 2.34
N GLY A 127 12.51 -9.22 2.25
CA GLY A 127 13.59 -9.56 1.33
C GLY A 127 13.39 -9.12 -0.12
N GLU A 128 12.26 -8.49 -0.44
CA GLU A 128 12.01 -7.93 -1.76
C GLU A 128 12.35 -6.45 -1.77
N THR A 129 12.92 -5.99 -2.88
CA THR A 129 13.22 -4.58 -3.10
C THR A 129 12.11 -3.97 -3.95
N LEU A 130 11.43 -2.99 -3.39
CA LEU A 130 10.28 -2.34 -4.03
C LEU A 130 10.62 -0.89 -4.37
N PRO A 131 10.08 -0.35 -5.47
CA PRO A 131 10.20 1.08 -5.74
C PRO A 131 9.57 1.90 -4.62
N LEU A 132 10.19 3.04 -4.30
CA LEU A 132 9.75 3.92 -3.23
C LEU A 132 9.60 5.34 -3.74
N LEU A 133 8.48 5.97 -3.42
CA LEU A 133 8.29 7.41 -3.61
C LEU A 133 8.19 8.09 -2.27
N HIS A 134 8.78 9.28 -2.15
CA HIS A 134 8.55 10.18 -1.03
C HIS A 134 7.30 11.01 -1.27
N ASN A 135 6.83 11.67 -0.23
CA ASN A 135 5.63 12.50 -0.29
C ASN A 135 5.83 13.70 -1.19
N VAL A 136 4.94 13.87 -2.16
CA VAL A 136 4.92 15.07 -3.01
C VAL A 136 3.68 15.86 -2.64
N LYS A 137 3.89 17.04 -2.05
CA LYS A 137 2.79 17.90 -1.60
C LYS A 137 2.28 18.75 -2.76
N ALA A 138 1.63 18.09 -3.70
CA ALA A 138 1.06 18.73 -4.88
C ALA A 138 -0.24 18.03 -5.26
N ALA A 139 -1.12 18.77 -5.90
CA ALA A 139 -2.45 18.28 -6.25
C ALA A 139 -2.41 17.06 -7.19
N HIS A 140 -1.33 16.93 -7.98
CA HIS A 140 -1.23 15.83 -8.94
C HIS A 140 -0.68 14.52 -8.33
N PHE A 141 -0.33 14.49 -7.04
CA PHE A 141 0.40 13.34 -6.49
C PHE A 141 -0.40 12.03 -6.60
N ALA A 142 -1.68 12.05 -6.23
CA ALA A 142 -2.50 10.85 -6.33
C ALA A 142 -2.60 10.35 -7.77
N ALA A 143 -2.85 11.26 -8.71
CA ALA A 143 -2.90 10.91 -10.13
C ALA A 143 -1.55 10.35 -10.63
N ALA A 144 -0.45 10.92 -10.17
CA ALA A 144 0.89 10.46 -10.55
C ALA A 144 1.18 9.04 -10.02
N ILE A 145 0.74 8.74 -8.80
CA ILE A 145 0.89 7.38 -8.24
C ILE A 145 0.16 6.36 -9.12
N LEU A 146 -1.07 6.66 -9.51
CA LEU A 146 -1.83 5.75 -10.36
C LEU A 146 -1.20 5.60 -11.74
N GLN A 147 -0.68 6.67 -12.31
CA GLN A 147 0.04 6.59 -13.58
C GLN A 147 1.31 5.76 -13.43
N TYR A 148 1.99 5.86 -12.29
CA TYR A 148 3.15 5.01 -11.98
C TYR A 148 2.74 3.53 -11.95
N LEU A 149 1.63 3.19 -11.31
CA LEU A 149 1.15 1.81 -11.25
C LEU A 149 0.80 1.26 -12.63
N LYS A 150 0.37 2.13 -13.54
CA LYS A 150 0.03 1.72 -14.90
C LYS A 150 1.26 1.46 -15.77
N GLY A 151 2.27 2.30 -15.69
CA GLY A 151 3.36 2.28 -16.67
C GLY A 151 4.78 2.38 -16.14
N GLY A 152 4.95 2.63 -14.83
CA GLY A 152 6.27 2.82 -14.24
C GLY A 152 6.92 4.14 -14.64
N ARG A 153 8.17 4.29 -14.22
CA ARG A 153 8.98 5.47 -14.57
C ARG A 153 9.79 5.20 -15.84
N SER A 154 9.91 6.21 -16.66
CA SER A 154 10.84 6.19 -17.80
C SER A 154 12.17 6.88 -17.45
N ALA A 155 12.14 7.81 -16.53
CA ALA A 155 13.36 8.52 -16.10
C ALA A 155 13.20 9.05 -14.68
#